data_ea9407033948c24522156851945d0827
#
_entry.id   ea9407033948c24522156851945d0827
#
_cell.length_a   1.000
_cell.length_b   1.000
_cell.length_c   1.000
_cell.angle_alpha   90.00
_cell.angle_beta   90.00
_cell.angle_gamma   90.00
#
_symmetry.space_group_name_H-M   'P 1'
#
loop_
_entity.id
_entity.type
_entity.pdbx_description
1 polymer ?
#
loop_
_entity_poly.entity_id
_entity_poly.type
_entity_poly.pdbx_seq_one_letter_code
_entity_poly.pdbx_strand_id
1 'polypeptide(L)'
;NAIGKCCAGTGGNLIYAIDFFREGASYYKVTEKIDISTLPCSEISKLPLDKVLLIAKSAVHSIRILHGLKIVHGDLKPDNLPIKEAMIGYVVKLIDFDDSYFECNPPSDRENLVGTPEYYSPEQAAYIMDEDEEIEGNTLTCKSDIFTLGIIFCEYFTGEKPILPGEFKNTWTCVNEGHSVSFSKRLPIQIESLIQKMLSKDPENRPTIGE
;
A
#
# COMPACT_ATOMS: atom_id res chain seq x y z
N ASN A 1 -3.19 4.29 21.96
CA ASN A 1 -2.77 4.26 20.57
C ASN A 1 -1.52 3.38 20.44
N ALA A 2 -1.69 2.11 20.01
CA ALA A 2 -0.60 1.14 19.92
C ALA A 2 0.44 1.60 18.86
N ILE A 3 -0.02 2.12 17.72
CA ILE A 3 0.82 2.64 16.64
C ILE A 3 1.69 3.79 17.11
N GLY A 4 1.13 4.76 17.86
CA GLY A 4 1.89 5.92 18.36
C GLY A 4 3.03 5.56 19.32
N LYS A 5 2.85 4.53 20.17
CA LYS A 5 3.91 4.07 21.09
C LYS A 5 5.04 3.34 20.35
N CYS A 6 4.72 2.63 19.29
CA CYS A 6 5.68 1.89 18.48
C CYS A 6 6.45 2.79 17.50
N CYS A 7 5.86 3.92 17.10
CA CYS A 7 6.46 4.88 16.16
C CYS A 7 7.46 5.86 16.81
N ALA A 8 7.55 5.95 18.14
CA ALA A 8 8.43 6.86 18.86
C ALA A 8 9.96 6.65 18.59
N GLY A 9 10.34 5.67 17.78
CA GLY A 9 11.73 5.39 17.37
C GLY A 9 11.93 5.22 15.86
N THR A 10 10.91 5.49 15.03
CA THR A 10 10.91 5.15 13.60
C THR A 10 11.45 6.23 12.67
N GLY A 11 12.09 7.27 13.22
CA GLY A 11 12.68 8.34 12.40
C GLY A 11 11.68 9.19 11.59
N GLY A 12 10.38 9.16 11.96
CA GLY A 12 9.35 9.98 11.32
C GLY A 12 8.83 9.44 9.98
N ASN A 13 9.05 8.16 9.68
CA ASN A 13 8.55 7.53 8.46
C ASN A 13 7.05 7.21 8.52
N LEU A 14 6.48 7.10 9.72
CA LEU A 14 5.05 6.91 9.95
C LEU A 14 4.46 8.18 10.57
N ILE A 15 3.37 8.68 10.00
CA ILE A 15 2.63 9.83 10.52
C ILE A 15 1.38 9.31 11.22
N TYR A 16 1.39 9.37 12.51
CA TYR A 16 0.32 8.89 13.38
C TYR A 16 -0.41 10.04 14.08
N ALA A 17 -1.59 9.76 14.62
CA ALA A 17 -2.33 10.73 15.40
C ALA A 17 -1.58 11.08 16.72
N ILE A 18 -1.24 12.35 16.87
CA ILE A 18 -0.64 12.92 18.08
C ILE A 18 -1.70 13.06 19.15
N ASP A 19 -2.91 13.48 18.74
CA ASP A 19 -4.05 13.70 19.62
C ASP A 19 -5.35 13.37 18.90
N PHE A 20 -6.37 13.03 19.69
CA PHE A 20 -7.71 12.77 19.20
C PHE A 20 -8.71 13.29 20.25
N PHE A 21 -9.53 14.25 19.87
CA PHE A 21 -10.50 14.86 20.79
C PHE A 21 -11.83 15.12 20.10
N ARG A 22 -12.84 15.35 20.92
CA ARG A 22 -14.18 15.72 20.48
C ARG A 22 -14.49 17.14 20.91
N GLU A 23 -15.03 17.94 20.01
CA GLU A 23 -15.59 19.25 20.30
C GLU A 23 -16.99 19.34 19.70
N GLY A 24 -17.99 19.47 20.57
CA GLY A 24 -19.40 19.42 20.17
C GLY A 24 -19.79 18.07 19.56
N ALA A 25 -20.26 18.08 18.32
CA ALA A 25 -20.63 16.88 17.56
C ALA A 25 -19.49 16.34 16.69
N SER A 26 -18.36 17.05 16.58
CA SER A 26 -17.26 16.73 15.69
C SER A 26 -16.10 16.07 16.43
N TYR A 27 -15.45 15.10 15.74
CA TYR A 27 -14.21 14.49 16.19
C TYR A 27 -13.04 15.06 15.41
N TYR A 28 -11.93 15.28 16.09
CA TYR A 28 -10.72 15.87 15.53
C TYR A 28 -9.54 14.92 15.75
N LYS A 29 -8.84 14.61 14.66
CA LYS A 29 -7.57 13.89 14.67
C LYS A 29 -6.44 14.89 14.39
N VAL A 30 -5.50 15.01 15.32
CA VAL A 30 -4.32 15.89 15.18
C VAL A 30 -3.14 15.05 14.75
N THR A 31 -2.52 15.42 13.66
CA THR A 31 -1.30 14.78 13.13
C THR A 31 -0.19 15.80 12.99
N GLU A 32 1.05 15.32 12.82
CA GLU A 32 2.15 16.18 12.38
C GLU A 32 1.78 16.83 11.05
N LYS A 33 2.00 18.15 10.93
CA LYS A 33 1.87 18.81 9.62
C LYS A 33 2.98 18.34 8.71
N ILE A 34 2.58 17.72 7.63
CA ILE A 34 3.51 17.26 6.61
C ILE A 34 3.58 18.35 5.53
N ASP A 35 4.73 19.00 5.44
CA ASP A 35 5.03 19.90 4.32
C ASP A 35 5.64 19.06 3.20
N ILE A 36 4.78 18.51 2.35
CA ILE A 36 5.19 17.57 1.31
C ILE A 36 4.73 18.10 -0.05
N SER A 37 5.71 18.43 -0.89
CA SER A 37 5.53 18.38 -2.32
C SER A 37 5.62 16.92 -2.75
N THR A 38 4.48 16.26 -2.91
CA THR A 38 4.40 14.89 -3.44
C THR A 38 4.82 14.89 -4.91
N LEU A 39 5.80 14.05 -5.25
CA LEU A 39 6.10 13.74 -6.64
C LEU A 39 5.02 12.78 -7.17
N PRO A 40 4.29 13.15 -8.22
CA PRO A 40 3.34 12.22 -8.83
C PRO A 40 4.06 11.04 -9.51
N CYS A 41 3.44 9.89 -9.61
CA CYS A 41 4.02 8.68 -10.20
C CYS A 41 4.57 8.92 -11.62
N SER A 42 3.90 9.76 -12.41
CA SER A 42 4.35 10.15 -13.75
C SER A 42 5.69 10.90 -13.76
N GLU A 43 6.03 11.64 -12.71
CA GLU A 43 7.32 12.31 -12.56
C GLU A 43 8.37 11.36 -11.96
N ILE A 44 7.97 10.50 -11.01
CA ILE A 44 8.86 9.47 -10.43
C ILE A 44 9.43 8.60 -11.55
N SER A 45 8.59 8.14 -12.48
CA SER A 45 8.97 7.24 -13.57
C SER A 45 9.94 7.84 -14.59
N LYS A 46 10.15 9.16 -14.56
CA LYS A 46 11.12 9.90 -15.40
C LYS A 46 12.49 10.05 -14.73
N LEU A 47 12.56 9.78 -13.41
CA LEU A 47 13.82 9.86 -12.68
C LEU A 47 14.79 8.74 -13.13
N PRO A 48 16.09 8.94 -12.94
CA PRO A 48 17.06 7.85 -13.07
C PRO A 48 16.70 6.63 -12.21
N LEU A 49 16.96 5.43 -12.71
CA LEU A 49 16.55 4.18 -12.07
C LEU A 49 17.00 4.06 -10.60
N ASP A 50 18.22 4.53 -10.30
CA ASP A 50 18.75 4.54 -8.93
C ASP A 50 17.89 5.39 -7.98
N LYS A 51 17.32 6.50 -8.47
CA LYS A 51 16.43 7.37 -7.71
C LYS A 51 15.07 6.72 -7.48
N VAL A 52 14.49 6.09 -8.52
CA VAL A 52 13.24 5.32 -8.38
C VAL A 52 13.42 4.19 -7.37
N LEU A 53 14.55 3.49 -7.42
CA LEU A 53 14.88 2.43 -6.45
C LEU A 53 15.03 2.96 -5.02
N LEU A 54 15.58 4.17 -4.83
CA LEU A 54 15.65 4.79 -3.50
C LEU A 54 14.27 5.12 -2.95
N ILE A 55 13.38 5.64 -3.80
CA ILE A 55 11.98 5.91 -3.43
C ILE A 55 11.28 4.60 -3.04
N ALA A 56 11.37 3.57 -3.88
CA ALA A 56 10.78 2.26 -3.61
C ALA A 56 11.31 1.65 -2.29
N LYS A 57 12.62 1.71 -2.05
CA LYS A 57 13.22 1.24 -0.80
C LYS A 57 12.74 2.03 0.42
N SER A 58 12.54 3.35 0.28
CA SER A 58 12.01 4.18 1.37
C SER A 58 10.55 3.83 1.68
N ALA A 59 9.73 3.55 0.66
CA ALA A 59 8.36 3.06 0.85
C ALA A 59 8.33 1.71 1.56
N VAL A 60 9.15 0.75 1.10
CA VAL A 60 9.31 -0.55 1.75
C VAL A 60 9.72 -0.41 3.22
N HIS A 61 10.64 0.50 3.52
CA HIS A 61 11.08 0.74 4.91
C HIS A 61 9.93 1.17 5.80
N SER A 62 9.09 2.12 5.35
CA SER A 62 7.93 2.60 6.09
C SER A 62 6.90 1.49 6.35
N ILE A 63 6.59 0.70 5.31
CA ILE A 63 5.64 -0.42 5.42
C ILE A 63 6.22 -1.56 6.28
N ARG A 64 7.53 -1.82 6.21
CA ARG A 64 8.19 -2.83 7.04
C ARG A 64 8.03 -2.57 8.54
N ILE A 65 8.04 -1.31 8.96
CA ILE A 65 7.80 -0.94 10.36
C ILE A 65 6.38 -1.37 10.76
N LEU A 66 5.40 -1.10 9.92
CA LEU A 66 4.00 -1.45 10.16
C LEU A 66 3.80 -2.98 10.20
N HIS A 67 4.32 -3.70 9.20
CA HIS A 67 4.24 -5.16 9.13
C HIS A 67 5.00 -5.86 10.27
N GLY A 68 6.06 -5.24 10.81
CA GLY A 68 6.76 -5.70 12.02
C GLY A 68 5.86 -5.71 13.26
N LEU A 69 4.81 -4.93 13.28
CA LEU A 69 3.78 -4.87 14.30
C LEU A 69 2.55 -5.74 13.98
N LYS A 70 2.60 -6.50 12.89
CA LYS A 70 1.47 -7.27 12.39
C LYS A 70 0.23 -6.41 12.10
N ILE A 71 0.46 -5.23 11.52
CA ILE A 71 -0.59 -4.31 11.10
C ILE A 71 -0.59 -4.26 9.58
N VAL A 72 -1.76 -4.47 9.00
CA VAL A 72 -2.08 -4.25 7.59
C VAL A 72 -2.52 -2.79 7.44
N HIS A 73 -2.03 -2.09 6.44
CA HIS A 73 -2.44 -0.71 6.19
C HIS A 73 -3.88 -0.63 5.67
N GLY A 74 -4.25 -1.51 4.76
CA GLY A 74 -5.61 -1.67 4.25
C GLY A 74 -6.01 -0.71 3.12
N ASP A 75 -5.42 0.49 3.03
CA ASP A 75 -5.65 1.47 1.95
C ASP A 75 -4.33 2.07 1.44
N LEU A 76 -3.37 1.21 1.05
CA LEU A 76 -2.17 1.70 0.39
C LEU A 76 -2.51 2.24 -0.99
N LYS A 77 -1.99 3.43 -1.29
CA LYS A 77 -2.05 4.10 -2.60
C LYS A 77 -0.95 5.16 -2.65
N PRO A 78 -0.61 5.70 -3.83
CA PRO A 78 0.40 6.75 -3.93
C PRO A 78 0.14 7.96 -3.03
N ASP A 79 -1.12 8.34 -2.85
CA ASP A 79 -1.52 9.48 -1.99
C ASP A 79 -1.18 9.24 -0.51
N ASN A 80 -1.19 7.98 -0.06
CA ASN A 80 -0.84 7.59 1.30
C ASN A 80 0.67 7.30 1.48
N LEU A 81 1.46 7.48 0.42
CA LEU A 81 2.92 7.35 0.37
C LEU A 81 3.59 8.66 -0.10
N PRO A 82 3.33 9.81 0.57
CA PRO A 82 3.92 11.06 0.17
C PRO A 82 5.45 11.02 0.20
N ILE A 83 6.06 11.59 -0.86
CA ILE A 83 7.50 11.58 -1.11
C ILE A 83 8.07 12.97 -0.90
N LYS A 84 9.07 13.07 -0.03
CA LYS A 84 9.83 14.30 0.18
C LYS A 84 11.25 14.14 -0.36
N GLU A 85 11.68 15.10 -1.18
CA GLU A 85 13.07 15.22 -1.51
C GLU A 85 13.84 15.74 -0.29
N ALA A 86 14.92 15.06 0.06
CA ALA A 86 15.80 15.40 1.17
C ALA A 86 17.20 15.73 0.66
N MET A 87 18.06 16.27 1.51
CA MET A 87 19.45 16.59 1.15
C MET A 87 20.21 15.41 0.55
N ILE A 88 19.87 14.19 0.98
CA ILE A 88 20.47 12.94 0.50
C ILE A 88 19.33 12.01 0.05
N GLY A 89 18.79 12.23 -1.17
CA GLY A 89 17.80 11.35 -1.79
C GLY A 89 16.34 11.67 -1.44
N TYR A 90 15.53 10.63 -1.23
CA TYR A 90 14.09 10.74 -1.04
C TYR A 90 13.65 10.01 0.22
N VAL A 91 12.67 10.58 0.93
CA VAL A 91 12.01 9.97 2.07
C VAL A 91 10.54 9.79 1.74
N VAL A 92 10.05 8.57 1.86
CA VAL A 92 8.63 8.25 1.75
C VAL A 92 8.07 8.13 3.15
N LYS A 93 7.04 8.91 3.44
CA LYS A 93 6.27 8.79 4.68
C LYS A 93 5.03 7.93 4.43
N LEU A 94 4.57 7.22 5.44
CA LEU A 94 3.31 6.49 5.40
C LEU A 94 2.29 7.24 6.25
N ILE A 95 1.13 7.52 5.67
CA ILE A 95 0.06 8.30 6.29
C ILE A 95 -1.26 7.56 6.20
N ASP A 96 -2.25 8.06 6.93
CA ASP A 96 -3.63 7.63 6.86
C ASP A 96 -3.86 6.15 7.24
N PHE A 97 -3.88 5.91 8.56
CA PHE A 97 -4.05 4.58 9.15
C PHE A 97 -5.50 4.30 9.56
N ASP A 98 -6.48 5.01 8.98
CA ASP A 98 -7.86 4.90 9.43
C ASP A 98 -8.48 3.53 9.06
N ASP A 99 -8.05 2.95 7.93
CA ASP A 99 -8.45 1.60 7.47
C ASP A 99 -7.49 0.49 7.93
N SER A 100 -6.53 0.80 8.82
CA SER A 100 -5.53 -0.18 9.26
C SER A 100 -6.07 -1.10 10.34
N TYR A 101 -5.70 -2.38 10.24
CA TYR A 101 -6.12 -3.42 11.17
C TYR A 101 -4.97 -4.38 11.51
N PHE A 102 -5.12 -5.14 12.59
CA PHE A 102 -4.18 -6.21 12.91
C PHE A 102 -4.35 -7.39 11.93
N GLU A 103 -3.25 -7.98 11.51
CA GLU A 103 -3.22 -9.15 10.63
C GLU A 103 -4.19 -10.24 11.14
N CYS A 104 -4.98 -10.80 10.25
CA CYS A 104 -6.01 -11.80 10.54
C CYS A 104 -7.17 -11.31 11.45
N ASN A 105 -7.27 -10.01 11.69
CA ASN A 105 -8.32 -9.44 12.54
C ASN A 105 -8.84 -8.10 11.96
N PRO A 106 -9.37 -8.10 10.72
CA PRO A 106 -9.98 -6.91 10.14
C PRO A 106 -11.25 -6.53 10.90
N PRO A 107 -11.78 -5.30 10.72
CA PRO A 107 -13.09 -4.93 11.22
C PRO A 107 -14.17 -5.91 10.74
N SER A 108 -15.05 -6.34 11.65
CA SER A 108 -16.18 -7.20 11.32
C SER A 108 -17.24 -6.47 10.50
N ASP A 109 -17.36 -5.16 10.68
CA ASP A 109 -18.17 -4.29 9.83
C ASP A 109 -17.38 -4.00 8.55
N ARG A 110 -17.71 -4.74 7.50
CA ARG A 110 -17.03 -4.69 6.20
C ARG A 110 -17.27 -3.37 5.47
N GLU A 111 -18.36 -2.67 5.77
CA GLU A 111 -18.64 -1.34 5.23
C GLU A 111 -17.62 -0.29 5.71
N ASN A 112 -16.95 -0.55 6.82
CA ASN A 112 -15.88 0.30 7.34
C ASN A 112 -14.50 0.02 6.72
N LEU A 113 -14.36 -1.03 5.91
CA LEU A 113 -13.16 -1.31 5.11
C LEU A 113 -13.31 -0.67 3.72
N VAL A 114 -13.28 0.65 3.67
CA VAL A 114 -13.64 1.38 2.45
C VAL A 114 -12.54 1.36 1.40
N GLY A 115 -11.29 1.42 1.75
CA GLY A 115 -10.13 1.37 0.85
C GLY A 115 -10.35 1.93 -0.57
N THR A 116 -9.39 1.81 -1.44
CA THR A 116 -9.47 2.26 -2.83
C THR A 116 -9.54 1.05 -3.78
N PRO A 117 -10.70 0.74 -4.42
CA PRO A 117 -10.94 -0.50 -5.17
C PRO A 117 -9.90 -0.82 -6.25
N GLU A 118 -9.29 0.21 -6.83
CA GLU A 118 -8.26 0.05 -7.86
C GLU A 118 -6.94 -0.54 -7.32
N TYR A 119 -6.76 -0.51 -6.00
CA TYR A 119 -5.56 -0.98 -5.29
C TYR A 119 -5.82 -2.22 -4.42
N TYR A 120 -7.04 -2.73 -4.36
CA TYR A 120 -7.33 -3.92 -3.58
C TYR A 120 -6.49 -5.12 -4.02
N SER A 121 -6.15 -5.96 -3.06
CA SER A 121 -5.71 -7.32 -3.33
C SER A 121 -6.92 -8.23 -3.60
N PRO A 122 -6.74 -9.40 -4.25
CA PRO A 122 -7.83 -10.34 -4.52
C PRO A 122 -8.59 -10.75 -3.24
N GLU A 123 -7.88 -11.05 -2.17
CA GLU A 123 -8.47 -11.47 -0.89
C GLU A 123 -9.17 -10.31 -0.17
N GLN A 124 -8.65 -9.09 -0.26
CA GLN A 124 -9.29 -7.90 0.28
C GLN A 124 -10.61 -7.61 -0.44
N ALA A 125 -10.58 -7.64 -1.77
CA ALA A 125 -11.79 -7.46 -2.57
C ALA A 125 -12.82 -8.55 -2.28
N ALA A 126 -12.39 -9.81 -2.17
CA ALA A 126 -13.26 -10.92 -1.82
C ALA A 126 -13.92 -10.73 -0.45
N TYR A 127 -13.14 -10.33 0.57
CA TYR A 127 -13.67 -10.08 1.91
C TYR A 127 -14.69 -8.93 1.95
N ILE A 128 -14.38 -7.80 1.30
CA ILE A 128 -15.25 -6.61 1.29
C ILE A 128 -16.55 -6.86 0.50
N MET A 129 -16.48 -7.64 -0.59
CA MET A 129 -17.61 -7.88 -1.49
C MET A 129 -18.44 -9.11 -1.12
N ASP A 130 -18.08 -9.83 -0.07
CA ASP A 130 -18.79 -11.01 0.40
C ASP A 130 -20.02 -10.61 1.23
N GLU A 131 -21.17 -10.50 0.55
CA GLU A 131 -22.44 -10.09 1.15
C GLU A 131 -22.99 -11.12 2.18
N ASP A 132 -22.63 -12.39 2.04
CA ASP A 132 -23.08 -13.47 2.92
C ASP A 132 -22.18 -13.66 4.15
N GLU A 133 -21.11 -12.87 4.27
CA GLU A 133 -20.12 -12.92 5.38
C GLU A 133 -19.50 -14.32 5.63
N GLU A 134 -19.36 -15.13 4.57
CA GLU A 134 -18.79 -16.47 4.66
C GLU A 134 -17.26 -16.45 4.72
N ILE A 135 -16.61 -15.41 4.17
CA ILE A 135 -15.15 -15.28 4.13
C ILE A 135 -14.65 -14.75 5.47
N GLU A 136 -13.85 -15.55 6.15
CA GLU A 136 -13.23 -15.17 7.41
C GLU A 136 -12.10 -14.14 7.21
N GLY A 137 -11.99 -13.20 8.15
CA GLY A 137 -10.94 -12.16 8.13
C GLY A 137 -9.51 -12.70 8.31
N ASN A 138 -9.33 -13.96 8.66
CA ASN A 138 -8.04 -14.63 8.80
C ASN A 138 -7.25 -14.71 7.47
N THR A 139 -7.92 -14.50 6.33
CA THR A 139 -7.29 -14.41 5.00
C THR A 139 -6.57 -13.09 4.77
N LEU A 140 -6.92 -12.05 5.55
CA LEU A 140 -6.36 -10.69 5.40
C LEU A 140 -5.09 -10.53 6.22
N THR A 141 -3.96 -10.68 5.55
CA THR A 141 -2.62 -10.60 6.13
C THR A 141 -1.83 -9.41 5.56
N CYS A 142 -0.64 -9.16 6.08
CA CYS A 142 0.29 -8.17 5.51
C CYS A 142 0.62 -8.43 4.02
N LYS A 143 0.32 -9.62 3.50
CA LYS A 143 0.47 -9.93 2.06
C LYS A 143 -0.52 -9.17 1.17
N SER A 144 -1.63 -8.68 1.72
CA SER A 144 -2.56 -7.81 0.99
C SER A 144 -1.89 -6.48 0.61
N ASP A 145 -1.18 -5.86 1.56
CA ASP A 145 -0.39 -4.65 1.30
C ASP A 145 0.73 -4.90 0.27
N ILE A 146 1.31 -6.12 0.22
CA ILE A 146 2.33 -6.46 -0.77
C ILE A 146 1.76 -6.46 -2.19
N PHE A 147 0.53 -6.95 -2.38
CA PHE A 147 -0.14 -6.89 -3.68
C PHE A 147 -0.34 -5.43 -4.12
N THR A 148 -0.90 -4.62 -3.24
CA THR A 148 -1.10 -3.19 -3.48
C THR A 148 0.20 -2.47 -3.80
N LEU A 149 1.27 -2.78 -3.04
CA LEU A 149 2.60 -2.23 -3.29
C LEU A 149 3.14 -2.64 -4.67
N GLY A 150 2.77 -3.82 -5.18
CA GLY A 150 3.09 -4.26 -6.54
C GLY A 150 2.47 -3.35 -7.60
N ILE A 151 1.22 -2.91 -7.41
CA ILE A 151 0.55 -1.93 -8.29
C ILE A 151 1.29 -0.58 -8.22
N ILE A 152 1.57 -0.09 -7.02
CA ILE A 152 2.27 1.18 -6.79
C ILE A 152 3.67 1.15 -7.42
N PHE A 153 4.40 0.06 -7.30
CA PHE A 153 5.73 -0.07 -7.92
C PHE A 153 5.64 -0.10 -9.43
N CYS A 154 4.61 -0.73 -10.01
CA CYS A 154 4.37 -0.58 -11.45
C CYS A 154 4.27 0.90 -11.82
N GLU A 155 3.47 1.69 -11.11
CA GLU A 155 3.34 3.13 -11.34
C GLU A 155 4.65 3.90 -11.14
N TYR A 156 5.43 3.59 -10.09
CA TYR A 156 6.72 4.26 -9.85
C TYR A 156 7.72 4.01 -10.98
N PHE A 157 7.79 2.78 -11.48
CA PHE A 157 8.76 2.42 -12.52
C PHE A 157 8.28 2.75 -13.92
N THR A 158 6.96 2.75 -14.19
CA THR A 158 6.43 2.94 -15.54
C THR A 158 5.72 4.28 -15.74
N GLY A 159 5.19 4.88 -14.69
CA GLY A 159 4.33 6.07 -14.71
C GLY A 159 2.85 5.72 -14.79
N GLU A 160 2.50 4.46 -14.92
CA GLU A 160 1.14 3.97 -15.15
C GLU A 160 0.87 2.70 -14.36
N LYS A 161 -0.40 2.42 -14.06
CA LYS A 161 -0.85 1.16 -13.47
C LYS A 161 -0.54 -0.03 -14.42
N PRO A 162 -0.57 -1.27 -13.92
CA PRO A 162 -0.45 -2.44 -14.75
C PRO A 162 -1.45 -2.41 -15.91
N ILE A 163 -0.98 -2.75 -17.12
CA ILE A 163 -1.84 -2.90 -18.29
C ILE A 163 -2.57 -4.25 -18.19
N LEU A 164 -3.89 -4.17 -18.20
CA LEU A 164 -4.77 -5.31 -18.06
C LEU A 164 -5.23 -5.79 -19.45
N PRO A 165 -5.30 -7.10 -19.71
CA PRO A 165 -5.85 -7.63 -20.95
C PRO A 165 -7.38 -7.45 -20.98
N GLY A 166 -7.95 -7.36 -22.18
CA GLY A 166 -9.40 -7.29 -22.35
C GLY A 166 -10.07 -6.06 -21.71
N GLU A 167 -11.19 -6.27 -21.04
CA GLU A 167 -12.02 -5.22 -20.44
C GLU A 167 -11.91 -5.14 -18.89
N PHE A 168 -10.89 -5.76 -18.30
CA PHE A 168 -10.68 -5.67 -16.86
C PHE A 168 -10.45 -4.23 -16.43
N LYS A 169 -11.10 -3.84 -15.32
CA LYS A 169 -10.97 -2.49 -14.75
C LYS A 169 -9.97 -2.45 -13.60
N ASN A 170 -9.82 -3.57 -12.86
CA ASN A 170 -8.99 -3.66 -11.67
C ASN A 170 -7.97 -4.79 -11.80
N THR A 171 -6.77 -4.59 -11.26
CA THR A 171 -5.70 -5.58 -11.28
C THR A 171 -6.12 -6.88 -10.58
N TRP A 172 -6.82 -6.77 -9.44
CA TRP A 172 -7.27 -7.92 -8.69
C TRP A 172 -8.27 -8.80 -9.46
N THR A 173 -9.20 -8.22 -10.24
CA THR A 173 -10.13 -9.01 -11.08
C THR A 173 -9.38 -9.77 -12.15
N CYS A 174 -8.47 -9.11 -12.86
CA CYS A 174 -7.62 -9.70 -13.89
C CYS A 174 -6.83 -10.90 -13.34
N VAL A 175 -6.15 -10.70 -12.24
CA VAL A 175 -5.32 -11.74 -11.59
C VAL A 175 -6.18 -12.87 -11.02
N ASN A 176 -7.36 -12.55 -10.48
CA ASN A 176 -8.27 -13.55 -9.92
C ASN A 176 -8.79 -14.53 -10.98
N GLU A 177 -8.99 -14.06 -12.20
CA GLU A 177 -9.35 -14.87 -13.35
C GLU A 177 -8.15 -15.59 -14.03
N GLY A 178 -6.97 -15.47 -13.45
CA GLY A 178 -5.76 -16.18 -13.91
C GLY A 178 -5.03 -15.51 -15.07
N HIS A 179 -5.35 -14.24 -15.35
CA HIS A 179 -4.67 -13.48 -16.38
C HIS A 179 -3.42 -12.78 -15.82
N SER A 180 -2.41 -12.63 -16.65
CA SER A 180 -1.20 -11.88 -16.34
C SER A 180 -1.34 -10.41 -16.75
N VAL A 181 -0.75 -9.53 -15.98
CA VAL A 181 -0.62 -8.11 -16.32
C VAL A 181 0.64 -7.85 -17.14
N SER A 182 0.65 -6.75 -17.88
CA SER A 182 1.83 -6.26 -18.61
C SER A 182 2.19 -4.84 -18.19
N PHE A 183 3.33 -4.34 -18.66
CA PHE A 183 3.86 -3.05 -18.28
C PHE A 183 3.99 -2.13 -19.50
N SER A 184 3.74 -0.84 -19.34
CA SER A 184 3.75 0.15 -20.44
C SER A 184 5.16 0.40 -20.99
N LYS A 185 6.20 0.02 -20.26
CA LYS A 185 7.59 0.05 -20.73
C LYS A 185 8.38 -1.15 -20.21
N ARG A 186 9.46 -1.48 -20.92
CA ARG A 186 10.37 -2.56 -20.52
C ARG A 186 11.08 -2.21 -19.22
N LEU A 187 10.98 -3.10 -18.24
CA LEU A 187 11.67 -3.01 -16.95
C LEU A 187 12.90 -3.93 -16.93
N PRO A 188 13.89 -3.66 -16.06
CA PRO A 188 14.90 -4.67 -15.73
C PRO A 188 14.23 -5.95 -15.24
N ILE A 189 14.74 -7.10 -15.69
CA ILE A 189 14.10 -8.40 -15.46
C ILE A 189 13.88 -8.71 -13.98
N GLN A 190 14.77 -8.26 -13.10
CA GLN A 190 14.65 -8.46 -11.65
C GLN A 190 13.46 -7.67 -11.07
N ILE A 191 13.27 -6.43 -11.53
CA ILE A 191 12.16 -5.56 -11.09
C ILE A 191 10.84 -6.11 -11.61
N GLU A 192 10.81 -6.46 -12.90
CA GLU A 192 9.63 -7.06 -13.52
C GLU A 192 9.21 -8.34 -12.81
N SER A 193 10.16 -9.27 -12.58
CA SER A 193 9.91 -10.52 -11.86
C SER A 193 9.42 -10.28 -10.42
N LEU A 194 9.97 -9.28 -9.72
CA LEU A 194 9.52 -8.93 -8.37
C LEU A 194 8.08 -8.43 -8.38
N ILE A 195 7.76 -7.46 -9.25
CA ILE A 195 6.39 -6.92 -9.35
C ILE A 195 5.39 -8.02 -9.72
N GLN A 196 5.73 -8.91 -10.66
CA GLN A 196 4.88 -10.05 -11.02
C GLN A 196 4.62 -10.98 -9.82
N LYS A 197 5.63 -11.25 -8.99
CA LYS A 197 5.46 -12.03 -7.76
C LYS A 197 4.58 -11.32 -6.74
N MET A 198 4.75 -10.01 -6.57
CA MET A 198 3.92 -9.21 -5.67
C MET A 198 2.45 -9.24 -6.09
N LEU A 199 2.18 -9.29 -7.40
CA LEU A 199 0.85 -9.36 -7.99
C LEU A 199 0.30 -10.79 -8.11
N SER A 200 0.89 -11.79 -7.46
CA SER A 200 0.36 -13.15 -7.43
C SER A 200 -1.04 -13.18 -6.80
N LYS A 201 -1.95 -13.99 -7.40
CA LYS A 201 -3.29 -14.24 -6.85
C LYS A 201 -3.20 -14.79 -5.43
N ASP A 202 -2.40 -15.86 -5.26
CA ASP A 202 -2.18 -16.49 -3.98
C ASP A 202 -1.23 -15.65 -3.12
N PRO A 203 -1.65 -15.18 -1.93
CA PRO A 203 -0.81 -14.41 -1.01
C PRO A 203 0.50 -15.13 -0.62
N GLU A 204 0.50 -16.46 -0.53
CA GLU A 204 1.68 -17.23 -0.15
C GLU A 204 2.80 -17.17 -1.19
N ASN A 205 2.45 -16.91 -2.46
CA ASN A 205 3.44 -16.75 -3.52
C ASN A 205 4.03 -15.34 -3.59
N ARG A 206 3.49 -14.39 -2.83
CA ARG A 206 4.03 -13.02 -2.75
C ARG A 206 5.23 -12.98 -1.81
N PRO A 207 6.24 -12.14 -2.07
CA PRO A 207 7.33 -11.93 -1.14
C PRO A 207 6.82 -11.36 0.19
N THR A 208 7.61 -11.49 1.24
CA THR A 208 7.44 -10.70 2.45
C THR A 208 8.09 -9.32 2.26
N ILE A 209 7.74 -8.36 3.11
CA ILE A 209 8.33 -7.00 3.04
C ILE A 209 9.84 -7.01 3.35
N GLY A 210 10.40 -8.09 3.84
CA GLY A 210 11.81 -8.26 4.16
C GLY A 210 12.65 -8.85 3.03
N GLU A 211 12.00 -9.45 2.06
CA GLU A 211 12.60 -10.04 0.84
C GLU A 211 12.67 -9.03 -0.29
#